data_2cefecdf34d56bf4ae4fa3b47330d2df
#
_entry.id   2cefecdf34d56bf4ae4fa3b47330d2df
#
_cell.length_a   1.000
_cell.length_b   1.000
_cell.length_c   1.000
_cell.angle_alpha   90.00
_cell.angle_beta   90.00
_cell.angle_gamma   90.00
#
_symmetry.space_group_name_H-M   'P 1'
#
loop_
_entity.id
_entity.type
_entity.pdbx_description
1 polymer ?
#
loop_
_entity_poly.entity_id
_entity_poly.type
_entity_poly.pdbx_seq_one_letter_code
_entity_poly.pdbx_strand_id
1 'polypeptide(L)'
;MKSNICLMAALTSLFAILAFNGTANAQQQEQPDIYEQAEMEADRLQRVLDLEDWQVFYVDSTLKHDFPAMMAEYEQLRNAKVGNTVMYQDVRDKWLDQIDATYKRIFTEEQWATYLKQGAAKAQKARAKRKAKAQGGDKK
;
A
#
# COMPACT_ATOMS: atom_id res chain seq x y z
N MET A 1 -31.86 30.85 -17.96
CA MET A 1 -32.62 29.60 -18.10
C MET A 1 -31.65 28.48 -18.46
N LYS A 2 -31.86 27.35 -17.85
CA LYS A 2 -31.22 26.05 -18.04
C LYS A 2 -29.88 25.85 -17.30
N SER A 3 -30.10 25.31 -16.13
CA SER A 3 -29.14 24.65 -15.24
C SER A 3 -28.46 23.48 -15.94
N ASN A 4 -27.16 23.44 -15.91
CA ASN A 4 -26.40 22.20 -16.11
C ASN A 4 -25.69 21.88 -14.83
N ILE A 5 -26.27 20.99 -14.06
CA ILE A 5 -25.71 20.36 -12.89
C ILE A 5 -24.72 19.34 -13.40
N CYS A 6 -23.42 19.66 -13.33
CA CYS A 6 -22.36 18.73 -13.60
C CYS A 6 -22.07 17.94 -12.31
N LEU A 7 -22.43 16.68 -12.35
CA LEU A 7 -22.27 15.71 -11.27
C LEU A 7 -20.79 15.35 -11.13
N MET A 8 -20.10 16.00 -10.22
CA MET A 8 -18.76 15.61 -9.79
C MET A 8 -18.88 14.57 -8.68
N ALA A 9 -18.76 13.32 -9.03
CA ALA A 9 -18.60 12.24 -8.08
C ALA A 9 -17.16 12.25 -7.53
N ALA A 10 -16.97 12.89 -6.39
CA ALA A 10 -15.74 12.80 -5.63
C ALA A 10 -15.74 11.50 -4.82
N LEU A 11 -14.92 10.54 -5.21
CA LEU A 11 -14.59 9.37 -4.38
C LEU A 11 -13.62 9.79 -3.27
N THR A 12 -14.17 10.29 -2.19
CA THR A 12 -13.46 10.40 -0.92
C THR A 12 -13.70 9.12 -0.14
N SER A 13 -12.76 8.22 -0.14
CA SER A 13 -12.74 7.04 0.73
C SER A 13 -12.26 7.45 2.12
N LEU A 14 -13.07 7.71 2.87
CA LEU A 14 -13.60 7.68 4.19
C LEU A 14 -12.98 6.62 5.10
N PHE A 15 -12.16 7.11 6.01
CA PHE A 15 -11.86 6.43 7.25
C PHE A 15 -12.64 7.16 8.36
N ALA A 16 -13.91 6.77 8.54
CA ALA A 16 -14.72 7.22 9.64
C ALA A 16 -14.93 6.10 10.63
N ILE A 17 -14.22 6.17 11.76
CA ILE A 17 -14.58 5.40 12.95
C ILE A 17 -15.71 6.15 13.62
N LEU A 18 -16.93 5.61 13.55
CA LEU A 18 -18.04 6.04 14.36
C LEU A 18 -18.43 4.91 15.31
N ALA A 19 -18.22 5.16 16.57
CA ALA A 19 -18.81 4.38 17.65
C ALA A 19 -20.34 4.48 17.56
N PHE A 20 -21.00 3.36 17.31
CA PHE A 20 -22.46 3.25 17.49
C PHE A 20 -22.74 2.05 18.38
N ASN A 21 -23.19 2.34 19.61
CA ASN A 21 -23.80 1.34 20.47
C ASN A 21 -25.18 1.00 19.93
N GLY A 22 -25.32 -0.22 19.41
CA GLY A 22 -26.58 -0.76 18.96
C GLY A 22 -26.42 -2.25 18.70
N THR A 23 -27.06 -3.06 19.52
CA THR A 23 -27.17 -4.51 19.39
C THR A 23 -27.75 -4.88 18.03
N ALA A 24 -26.90 -5.34 17.12
CA ALA A 24 -27.30 -6.12 15.96
C ALA A 24 -26.12 -6.97 15.54
N ASN A 25 -26.38 -8.22 15.20
CA ASN A 25 -25.43 -9.19 14.67
C ASN A 25 -24.54 -8.57 13.59
N ALA A 26 -23.43 -8.00 13.99
CA ALA A 26 -22.36 -7.66 13.07
C ALA A 26 -21.72 -9.00 12.69
N GLN A 27 -21.97 -9.46 11.46
CA GLN A 27 -21.02 -10.34 10.81
C GLN A 27 -19.68 -9.62 10.91
N GLN A 28 -18.80 -10.10 11.80
CA GLN A 28 -17.40 -9.75 11.74
C GLN A 28 -16.94 -10.21 10.36
N GLN A 29 -16.83 -9.28 9.42
CA GLN A 29 -15.97 -9.49 8.28
C GLN A 29 -14.58 -9.62 8.90
N GLU A 30 -14.12 -10.86 9.07
CA GLU A 30 -12.73 -11.13 9.40
C GLU A 30 -11.91 -10.41 8.35
N GLN A 31 -11.07 -9.48 8.79
CA GLN A 31 -10.15 -8.85 7.87
C GLN A 31 -9.25 -9.96 7.33
N PRO A 32 -9.04 -10.01 6.00
CA PRO A 32 -8.18 -11.03 5.41
C PRO A 32 -6.83 -11.02 6.12
N ASP A 33 -6.29 -12.18 6.40
CA ASP A 33 -4.98 -12.26 7.00
C ASP A 33 -3.91 -11.70 6.05
N ILE A 34 -2.69 -11.54 6.55
CA ILE A 34 -1.63 -10.88 5.79
C ILE A 34 -1.24 -11.68 4.54
N TYR A 35 -1.40 -12.99 4.55
CA TYR A 35 -1.13 -13.85 3.41
C TYR A 35 -2.25 -13.78 2.37
N GLU A 36 -3.50 -13.76 2.81
CA GLU A 36 -4.65 -13.51 1.93
C GLU A 36 -4.56 -12.15 1.25
N GLN A 37 -4.12 -11.11 1.98
CA GLN A 37 -3.88 -9.79 1.40
C GLN A 37 -2.79 -9.84 0.33
N ALA A 38 -1.73 -10.60 0.53
CA ALA A 38 -0.67 -10.80 -0.45
C ALA A 38 -1.20 -11.49 -1.71
N GLU A 39 -1.99 -12.55 -1.57
CA GLU A 39 -2.63 -13.26 -2.68
C GLU A 39 -3.57 -12.35 -3.47
N MET A 40 -4.45 -11.64 -2.77
CA MET A 40 -5.40 -10.70 -3.40
C MET A 40 -4.67 -9.62 -4.21
N GLU A 41 -3.55 -9.11 -3.73
CA GLU A 41 -2.76 -8.11 -4.44
C GLU A 41 -2.02 -8.72 -5.63
N ALA A 42 -1.47 -9.93 -5.50
CA ALA A 42 -0.85 -10.66 -6.62
C ALA A 42 -1.86 -10.92 -7.74
N ASP A 43 -3.07 -11.39 -7.39
CA ASP A 43 -4.16 -11.59 -8.33
C ASP A 43 -4.61 -10.29 -9.01
N ARG A 44 -4.66 -9.21 -8.26
CA ARG A 44 -4.98 -7.89 -8.80
C ARG A 44 -3.95 -7.44 -9.82
N LEU A 45 -2.67 -7.58 -9.48
CA LEU A 45 -1.57 -7.21 -10.38
C LEU A 45 -1.52 -8.10 -11.62
N GLN A 46 -1.78 -9.40 -11.48
CA GLN A 46 -1.89 -10.29 -12.62
C GLN A 46 -2.92 -9.78 -13.64
N ARG A 47 -4.12 -9.46 -13.17
CA ARG A 47 -5.20 -8.99 -14.06
C ARG A 47 -4.92 -7.62 -14.68
N VAL A 48 -4.32 -6.72 -13.93
CA VAL A 48 -4.11 -5.31 -14.38
C VAL A 48 -2.92 -5.19 -15.31
N LEU A 49 -1.89 -6.01 -15.09
CA LEU A 49 -0.62 -5.95 -15.82
C LEU A 49 -0.43 -7.09 -16.84
N ASP A 50 -1.41 -8.02 -16.91
CA ASP A 50 -1.31 -9.23 -17.72
C ASP A 50 0.00 -9.99 -17.44
N LEU A 51 0.20 -10.32 -16.14
CA LEU A 51 1.42 -11.00 -15.71
C LEU A 51 1.41 -12.47 -16.15
N GLU A 52 2.56 -12.94 -16.59
CA GLU A 52 2.80 -14.37 -16.81
C GLU A 52 2.88 -15.13 -15.47
N ASP A 53 2.61 -16.44 -15.48
CA ASP A 53 2.58 -17.27 -14.27
C ASP A 53 3.85 -17.15 -13.40
N TRP A 54 5.02 -17.12 -14.04
CA TRP A 54 6.28 -16.95 -13.30
C TRP A 54 6.40 -15.56 -12.63
N GLN A 55 5.85 -14.51 -13.26
CA GLN A 55 5.82 -13.18 -12.66
C GLN A 55 4.87 -13.15 -11.47
N VAL A 56 3.70 -13.78 -11.59
CA VAL A 56 2.74 -13.91 -10.49
C VAL A 56 3.38 -14.63 -9.31
N PHE A 57 4.10 -15.74 -9.56
CA PHE A 57 4.83 -16.45 -8.52
C PHE A 57 5.82 -15.56 -7.77
N TYR A 58 6.59 -14.73 -8.49
CA TYR A 58 7.54 -13.81 -7.85
C TYR A 58 6.84 -12.68 -7.11
N VAL A 59 5.74 -12.14 -7.63
CA VAL A 59 4.92 -11.13 -6.95
C VAL A 59 4.37 -11.68 -5.65
N ASP A 60 3.69 -12.82 -5.69
CA ASP A 60 3.10 -13.50 -4.53
C ASP A 60 4.16 -13.82 -3.48
N SER A 61 5.27 -14.42 -3.88
CA SER A 61 6.37 -14.74 -2.99
C SER A 61 6.99 -13.52 -2.33
N THR A 62 7.14 -12.41 -3.09
CA THR A 62 7.66 -11.14 -2.55
C THR A 62 6.72 -10.59 -1.50
N LEU A 63 5.43 -10.54 -1.78
CA LEU A 63 4.43 -10.00 -0.85
C LEU A 63 4.29 -10.86 0.39
N LYS A 64 4.27 -12.18 0.25
CA LYS A 64 4.22 -13.14 1.38
C LYS A 64 5.46 -13.10 2.27
N HIS A 65 6.58 -12.63 1.76
CA HIS A 65 7.78 -12.37 2.54
C HIS A 65 7.77 -10.97 3.16
N ASP A 66 7.51 -9.94 2.37
CA ASP A 66 7.73 -8.54 2.76
C ASP A 66 6.60 -8.00 3.66
N PHE A 67 5.34 -8.42 3.46
CA PHE A 67 4.24 -7.97 4.30
C PHE A 67 4.35 -8.46 5.75
N PRO A 68 4.60 -9.75 6.03
CA PRO A 68 4.82 -10.20 7.40
C PRO A 68 6.04 -9.55 8.06
N ALA A 69 7.13 -9.34 7.31
CA ALA A 69 8.32 -8.68 7.81
C ALA A 69 8.05 -7.21 8.18
N MET A 70 7.30 -6.48 7.36
CA MET A 70 6.84 -5.12 7.67
C MET A 70 5.96 -5.11 8.94
N MET A 71 5.05 -6.06 9.08
CA MET A 71 4.19 -6.17 10.26
C MET A 71 4.98 -6.49 11.52
N ALA A 72 6.02 -7.33 11.42
CA ALA A 72 6.91 -7.62 12.53
C ALA A 72 7.67 -6.38 13.01
N GLU A 73 8.13 -5.51 12.11
CA GLU A 73 8.75 -4.24 12.48
C GLU A 73 7.73 -3.27 13.13
N TYR A 74 6.49 -3.22 12.65
CA TYR A 74 5.44 -2.45 13.32
C TYR A 74 5.19 -2.96 14.74
N GLU A 75 5.21 -4.26 14.95
CA GLU A 75 5.02 -4.85 16.26
C GLU A 75 6.17 -4.51 17.21
N GLN A 76 7.40 -4.52 16.73
CA GLN A 76 8.56 -4.06 17.51
C GLN A 76 8.40 -2.61 17.97
N LEU A 77 7.97 -1.70 17.07
CA LEU A 77 7.70 -0.30 17.44
C LEU A 77 6.58 -0.19 18.48
N ARG A 78 5.50 -0.97 18.34
CA ARG A 78 4.40 -0.99 19.31
C ARG A 78 4.87 -1.49 20.68
N ASN A 79 5.64 -2.58 20.71
CA ASN A 79 6.17 -3.16 21.95
C ASN A 79 7.15 -2.21 22.66
N ALA A 80 7.91 -1.44 21.89
CA ALA A 80 8.76 -0.36 22.39
C ALA A 80 7.98 0.91 22.76
N LYS A 81 6.63 0.90 22.66
CA LYS A 81 5.74 2.04 22.94
C LYS A 81 6.11 3.30 22.17
N VAL A 82 6.59 3.15 20.93
CA VAL A 82 6.92 4.26 20.06
C VAL A 82 5.64 4.95 19.60
N GLY A 83 5.43 6.19 20.03
CA GLY A 83 4.29 7.02 19.65
C GLY A 83 4.54 7.88 18.39
N ASN A 84 5.74 7.87 17.85
CA ASN A 84 6.10 8.67 16.69
C ASN A 84 5.62 8.01 15.39
N THR A 85 4.58 8.59 14.78
CA THR A 85 3.99 8.09 13.51
C THR A 85 4.95 8.11 12.34
N VAL A 86 5.97 8.97 12.36
CA VAL A 86 7.00 9.03 11.31
C VAL A 86 7.78 7.72 11.24
N MET A 87 8.11 7.12 12.38
CA MET A 87 8.85 5.85 12.40
C MET A 87 8.06 4.70 11.75
N TYR A 88 6.74 4.64 11.97
CA TYR A 88 5.88 3.66 11.29
C TYR A 88 5.81 3.93 9.79
N GLN A 89 5.80 5.20 9.40
CA GLN A 89 5.82 5.57 8.00
C GLN A 89 7.15 5.20 7.32
N ASP A 90 8.26 5.39 8.01
CA ASP A 90 9.59 5.03 7.50
C ASP A 90 9.71 3.51 7.27
N VAL A 91 9.20 2.70 8.21
CA VAL A 91 9.11 1.24 8.04
C VAL A 91 8.31 0.89 6.80
N ARG A 92 7.11 1.44 6.65
CA ARG A 92 6.28 1.20 5.47
C ARG A 92 6.97 1.61 4.18
N ASP A 93 7.56 2.79 4.17
CA ASP A 93 8.23 3.32 2.97
C ASP A 93 9.43 2.46 2.57
N LYS A 94 10.18 1.95 3.54
CA LYS A 94 11.30 1.02 3.32
C LYS A 94 10.83 -0.25 2.60
N TRP A 95 9.79 -0.90 3.11
CA TRP A 95 9.29 -2.15 2.55
C TRP A 95 8.63 -1.96 1.19
N LEU A 96 7.87 -0.89 1.00
CA LEU A 96 7.28 -0.58 -0.31
C LEU A 96 8.34 -0.25 -1.37
N ASP A 97 9.44 0.41 -1.01
CA ASP A 97 10.55 0.63 -1.94
C ASP A 97 11.25 -0.68 -2.32
N GLN A 98 11.35 -1.63 -1.39
CA GLN A 98 11.91 -2.96 -1.66
C GLN A 98 11.01 -3.77 -2.62
N ILE A 99 9.71 -3.75 -2.39
CA ILE A 99 8.71 -4.38 -3.27
C ILE A 99 8.80 -3.76 -4.68
N ASP A 100 8.77 -2.44 -4.79
CA ASP A 100 8.90 -1.74 -6.07
C ASP A 100 10.21 -2.07 -6.79
N ALA A 101 11.32 -2.19 -6.06
CA ALA A 101 12.60 -2.58 -6.64
C ALA A 101 12.58 -4.01 -7.19
N THR A 102 11.86 -4.91 -6.54
CA THR A 102 11.66 -6.29 -7.03
C THR A 102 10.78 -6.27 -8.28
N TYR A 103 9.65 -5.57 -8.26
CA TYR A 103 8.75 -5.46 -9.40
C TYR A 103 9.42 -4.88 -10.64
N LYS A 104 10.25 -3.87 -10.46
CA LYS A 104 11.02 -3.26 -11.56
C LYS A 104 11.96 -4.26 -12.26
N ARG A 105 12.42 -5.30 -11.55
CA ARG A 105 13.29 -6.34 -12.13
C ARG A 105 12.53 -7.41 -12.89
N ILE A 106 11.28 -7.68 -12.49
CA ILE A 106 10.49 -8.80 -13.03
C ILE A 106 9.45 -8.36 -14.06
N PHE A 107 9.01 -7.09 -14.03
CA PHE A 107 8.06 -6.56 -15.00
C PHE A 107 8.77 -6.15 -16.29
N THR A 108 8.10 -6.33 -17.41
CA THR A 108 8.50 -5.72 -18.67
C THR A 108 8.39 -4.19 -18.58
N GLU A 109 8.98 -3.47 -19.52
CA GLU A 109 8.86 -2.00 -19.55
C GLU A 109 7.42 -1.53 -19.67
N GLU A 110 6.59 -2.23 -20.43
CA GLU A 110 5.18 -1.93 -20.62
C GLU A 110 4.38 -2.18 -19.32
N GLN A 111 4.59 -3.34 -18.69
CA GLN A 111 3.98 -3.68 -17.41
C GLN A 111 4.39 -2.68 -16.33
N TRP A 112 5.67 -2.31 -16.27
CA TRP A 112 6.15 -1.31 -15.34
C TRP A 112 5.52 0.06 -15.57
N ALA A 113 5.42 0.51 -16.82
CA ALA A 113 4.76 1.76 -17.17
C ALA A 113 3.28 1.76 -16.75
N THR A 114 2.59 0.63 -16.92
CA THR A 114 1.20 0.46 -16.50
C THR A 114 1.09 0.48 -14.97
N TYR A 115 1.97 -0.22 -14.26
CA TYR A 115 2.05 -0.21 -12.80
C TYR A 115 2.23 1.21 -12.25
N LEU A 116 3.11 2.00 -12.84
CA LEU A 116 3.32 3.39 -12.45
C LEU A 116 2.05 4.24 -12.63
N LYS A 117 1.30 4.03 -13.71
CA LYS A 117 0.03 4.72 -13.99
C LYS A 117 -1.08 4.35 -13.00
N GLN A 118 -1.04 3.16 -12.41
CA GLN A 118 -1.99 2.70 -11.38
C GLN A 118 -1.79 3.38 -10.01
N GLY A 119 -0.93 4.37 -9.93
CA GLY A 119 -0.70 5.17 -8.72
C GLY A 119 0.68 4.97 -8.09
N ALA A 120 1.44 3.96 -8.52
CA ALA A 120 2.77 3.69 -7.99
C ALA A 120 3.72 4.87 -8.18
N ALA A 121 3.69 5.58 -9.32
CA ALA A 121 4.51 6.76 -9.56
C ALA A 121 4.28 7.87 -8.52
N LYS A 122 3.01 8.14 -8.18
CA LYS A 122 2.65 9.12 -7.14
C LYS A 122 3.15 8.68 -5.77
N ALA A 123 2.98 7.41 -5.43
CA ALA A 123 3.43 6.84 -4.17
C ALA A 123 4.96 6.89 -4.03
N GLN A 124 5.71 6.50 -5.06
CA GLN A 124 7.17 6.56 -5.10
C GLN A 124 7.68 8.00 -4.92
N LYS A 125 7.09 8.96 -5.64
CA LYS A 125 7.44 10.37 -5.51
C LYS A 125 7.20 10.90 -4.10
N ALA A 126 6.09 10.49 -3.46
CA ALA A 126 5.79 10.88 -2.08
C ALA A 126 6.81 10.31 -1.10
N ARG A 127 7.21 9.03 -1.24
CA ARG A 127 8.26 8.39 -0.43
C ARG A 127 9.61 9.09 -0.61
N ALA A 128 10.00 9.36 -1.85
CA ALA A 128 11.25 10.08 -2.15
C ALA A 128 11.29 11.47 -1.49
N LYS A 129 10.16 12.20 -1.52
CA LYS A 129 10.05 13.51 -0.87
C LYS A 129 10.21 13.43 0.66
N ARG A 130 9.62 12.40 1.30
CA ARG A 130 9.78 12.18 2.75
C ARG A 130 11.23 11.88 3.12
N LYS A 131 11.88 10.99 2.38
CA LYS A 131 13.30 10.66 2.57
C LYS A 131 14.20 11.89 2.44
N ALA A 132 14.00 12.69 1.41
CA ALA A 132 14.77 13.92 1.19
C ALA A 132 14.58 14.91 2.35
N LYS A 133 13.36 15.04 2.89
CA LYS A 133 13.07 15.91 4.03
C LYS A 133 13.77 15.43 5.30
N ALA A 134 13.76 14.11 5.56
CA ALA A 134 14.44 13.53 6.71
C ALA A 134 15.96 13.76 6.68
N GLN A 135 16.58 13.59 5.50
CA GLN A 135 18.03 13.81 5.31
C GLN A 135 18.44 15.28 5.33
N GLY A 136 17.54 16.19 4.99
CA GLY A 136 17.80 17.64 4.98
C GLY A 136 17.65 18.30 6.36
N GLY A 137 16.98 17.65 7.32
CA GLY A 137 16.78 18.15 8.68
C GLY A 137 17.99 18.01 9.60
N ASP A 138 18.95 17.16 9.26
CA ASP A 138 20.16 16.90 10.08
C ASP A 138 21.32 17.86 9.81
N LYS A 139 21.12 18.88 8.97
CA LYS A 139 22.16 19.87 8.59
C LYS A 139 21.94 21.24 9.19
N LYS A 140 21.42 21.35 10.42
CA LYS A 140 21.40 22.60 11.16
C LYS A 140 21.98 22.45 12.55
#